data_e8b6c25974cdce102cfcc03ecc57c2e9
#
_entry.id   e8b6c25974cdce102cfcc03ecc57c2e9
#
_cell.length_a   1.000
_cell.length_b   1.000
_cell.length_c   1.000
_cell.angle_alpha   90.00
_cell.angle_beta   90.00
_cell.angle_gamma   90.00
#
_symmetry.space_group_name_H-M   'P 1'
#
loop_
_entity.id
_entity.type
_entity.pdbx_description
1 polymer ?
#
loop_
_entity_poly.entity_id
_entity_poly.type
_entity_poly.pdbx_seq_one_letter_code
_entity_poly.pdbx_strand_id
1 'polypeptide(L)'
;MKGNSFVPLFVTNFFGVVNDNFLKTLASFTVIGWLADERAQSVYMGVTAGALVLPYILFSPLADRLTVVFPKRRILRLAKWAELPIMAVAIAGFMLESPALVVASVLLMGLQSSLYSPAKYALVRDIGGEGRISTGMGGMEGITFLAVLGGTIAASFAMDRAAPCVRYAGLAAFALLGLAFSYTIRAEEELSRAIHSINPIRYMRRAYRIARGYPGLNAVILTLSVFWWAAAMLQMGLLV
;
A
#
# COMPACT_ATOMS: atom_id res chain seq x y z
N MET A 1 -25.64 -12.80 16.00
CA MET A 1 -24.62 -12.99 14.98
C MET A 1 -23.25 -12.70 15.63
N LYS A 2 -22.34 -13.68 15.71
CA LYS A 2 -20.97 -13.41 16.16
C LYS A 2 -20.30 -12.55 15.08
N GLY A 3 -20.08 -11.27 15.35
CA GLY A 3 -19.43 -10.37 14.40
C GLY A 3 -18.05 -10.90 14.05
N ASN A 4 -17.74 -11.00 12.76
CA ASN A 4 -16.42 -11.39 12.30
C ASN A 4 -15.36 -10.43 12.87
N SER A 5 -14.20 -10.95 13.23
CA SER A 5 -13.11 -10.16 13.81
C SER A 5 -12.37 -9.38 12.71
N PHE A 6 -12.02 -8.13 12.97
CA PHE A 6 -11.12 -7.32 12.11
C PHE A 6 -9.66 -7.76 12.20
N VAL A 7 -9.28 -8.49 13.27
CA VAL A 7 -7.87 -8.82 13.55
C VAL A 7 -7.14 -9.45 12.35
N PRO A 8 -7.69 -10.47 11.65
CA PRO A 8 -7.00 -11.04 10.49
C PRO A 8 -6.72 -10.02 9.38
N LEU A 9 -7.68 -9.13 9.12
CA LEU A 9 -7.52 -8.08 8.12
C LEU A 9 -6.46 -7.05 8.55
N PHE A 10 -6.48 -6.65 9.82
CA PHE A 10 -5.51 -5.71 10.39
C PHE A 10 -4.09 -6.27 10.37
N VAL A 11 -3.91 -7.53 10.74
CA VAL A 11 -2.60 -8.20 10.72
C VAL A 11 -2.08 -8.34 9.29
N THR A 12 -2.95 -8.72 8.34
CA THR A 12 -2.59 -8.78 6.91
C THR A 12 -2.16 -7.42 6.40
N ASN A 13 -2.89 -6.35 6.75
CA ASN A 13 -2.54 -4.98 6.38
C ASN A 13 -1.22 -4.53 7.03
N PHE A 14 -1.05 -4.84 8.32
CA PHE A 14 0.17 -4.51 9.05
C PHE A 14 1.42 -5.04 8.35
N PHE A 15 1.48 -6.33 8.08
CA PHE A 15 2.66 -6.92 7.43
C PHE A 15 2.87 -6.40 6.01
N GLY A 16 1.79 -6.13 5.24
CA GLY A 16 1.92 -5.52 3.93
C GLY A 16 2.51 -4.12 3.99
N VAL A 17 1.97 -3.27 4.86
CA VAL A 17 2.46 -1.88 5.00
C VAL A 17 3.86 -1.83 5.60
N VAL A 18 4.18 -2.73 6.55
CA VAL A 18 5.56 -2.89 7.05
C VAL A 18 6.50 -3.22 5.89
N ASN A 19 6.13 -4.20 5.04
CA ASN A 19 6.94 -4.61 3.90
C ASN A 19 7.14 -3.49 2.88
N ASP A 20 6.07 -2.76 2.54
CA ASP A 20 6.11 -1.62 1.62
C ASP A 20 7.08 -0.53 2.11
N ASN A 21 7.02 -0.18 3.40
CA ASN A 21 7.89 0.85 3.97
C ASN A 21 9.30 0.34 4.22
N PHE A 22 9.45 -0.94 4.56
CA PHE A 22 10.76 -1.58 4.68
C PHE A 22 11.49 -1.57 3.33
N LEU A 23 10.83 -2.00 2.23
CA LEU A 23 11.40 -1.95 0.89
C LEU A 23 11.74 -0.52 0.46
N LYS A 24 10.81 0.43 0.63
CA LYS A 24 11.02 1.83 0.26
C LYS A 24 12.22 2.43 0.96
N THR A 25 12.35 2.20 2.26
CA THR A 25 13.46 2.73 3.07
C THR A 25 14.78 2.06 2.70
N LEU A 26 14.82 0.73 2.52
CA LEU A 26 15.99 0.03 2.01
C LEU A 26 16.42 0.56 0.64
N ALA A 27 15.46 0.75 -0.28
CA ALA A 27 15.71 1.27 -1.61
C ALA A 27 16.34 2.67 -1.55
N SER A 28 15.82 3.56 -0.71
CA SER A 28 16.33 4.91 -0.56
C SER A 28 17.78 4.89 -0.05
N PHE A 29 18.06 4.25 1.08
CA PHE A 29 19.41 4.25 1.66
C PHE A 29 20.44 3.49 0.82
N THR A 30 20.06 2.32 0.27
CA THR A 30 21.01 1.49 -0.47
C THR A 30 21.41 2.15 -1.79
N VAL A 31 20.44 2.67 -2.56
CA VAL A 31 20.74 3.25 -3.88
C VAL A 31 21.42 4.61 -3.76
N ILE A 32 21.08 5.40 -2.74
CA ILE A 32 21.82 6.65 -2.45
C ILE A 32 23.30 6.34 -2.21
N GLY A 33 23.61 5.25 -1.49
CA GLY A 33 25.01 4.81 -1.28
C GLY A 33 25.74 4.37 -2.55
N TRP A 34 25.02 3.98 -3.62
CA TRP A 34 25.63 3.61 -4.91
C TRP A 34 25.87 4.81 -5.83
N LEU A 35 25.15 5.91 -5.62
CA LEU A 35 25.21 7.10 -6.47
C LEU A 35 26.16 8.14 -5.88
N ALA A 36 27.22 8.47 -6.61
CA ALA A 36 28.22 9.43 -6.16
C ALA A 36 27.79 10.91 -6.36
N ASP A 37 26.81 11.16 -7.25
CA ASP A 37 26.37 12.51 -7.58
C ASP A 37 25.07 12.86 -6.85
N GLU A 38 25.05 13.97 -6.11
CA GLU A 38 23.88 14.47 -5.36
C GLU A 38 22.66 14.72 -6.26
N ARG A 39 22.88 15.16 -7.50
CA ARG A 39 21.80 15.35 -8.45
C ARG A 39 21.18 14.02 -8.84
N ALA A 40 21.99 12.98 -9.07
CA ALA A 40 21.50 11.63 -9.36
C ALA A 40 20.74 11.05 -8.16
N GLN A 41 21.18 11.29 -6.94
CA GLN A 41 20.48 10.89 -5.71
C GLN A 41 19.09 11.56 -5.61
N SER A 42 19.02 12.87 -5.82
CA SER A 42 17.75 13.64 -5.80
C SER A 42 16.79 13.17 -6.87
N VAL A 43 17.27 12.94 -8.09
CA VAL A 43 16.45 12.41 -9.20
C VAL A 43 15.94 11.01 -8.86
N TYR A 44 16.78 10.13 -8.33
CA TYR A 44 16.38 8.80 -7.93
C TYR A 44 15.28 8.81 -6.86
N MET A 45 15.42 9.65 -5.84
CA MET A 45 14.40 9.79 -4.79
C MET A 45 13.07 10.27 -5.38
N GLY A 46 13.09 11.27 -6.26
CA GLY A 46 11.90 11.77 -6.95
C GLY A 46 11.24 10.71 -7.83
N VAL A 47 12.03 9.95 -8.60
CA VAL A 47 11.53 8.85 -9.45
C VAL A 47 10.93 7.74 -8.59
N THR A 48 11.58 7.36 -7.49
CA THR A 48 11.09 6.32 -6.59
C THR A 48 9.79 6.73 -5.91
N ALA A 49 9.68 7.98 -5.45
CA ALA A 49 8.44 8.51 -4.90
C ALA A 49 7.32 8.54 -5.95
N GLY A 50 7.62 9.00 -7.17
CA GLY A 50 6.70 8.99 -8.30
C GLY A 50 6.26 7.59 -8.69
N ALA A 51 7.17 6.62 -8.72
CA ALA A 51 6.89 5.23 -9.02
C ALA A 51 5.89 4.59 -8.03
N LEU A 52 5.94 4.99 -6.77
CA LEU A 52 4.99 4.53 -5.77
C LEU A 52 3.59 5.16 -5.97
N VAL A 53 3.52 6.46 -6.21
CA VAL A 53 2.27 7.24 -6.24
C VAL A 53 1.54 7.13 -7.56
N LEU A 54 2.26 7.10 -8.69
CA LEU A 54 1.68 7.09 -10.04
C LEU A 54 0.67 5.96 -10.26
N PRO A 55 0.93 4.70 -9.85
CA PRO A 55 -0.05 3.62 -9.97
C PRO A 55 -1.37 3.89 -9.22
N TYR A 56 -1.31 4.53 -8.04
CA TYR A 56 -2.53 4.88 -7.31
C TYR A 56 -3.40 5.86 -8.08
N ILE A 57 -2.81 6.86 -8.74
CA ILE A 57 -3.56 7.84 -9.54
C ILE A 57 -4.19 7.16 -10.77
N LEU A 58 -3.43 6.30 -11.45
CA LEU A 58 -3.86 5.70 -12.71
C LEU A 58 -4.85 4.54 -12.51
N PHE A 59 -4.62 3.67 -11.51
CA PHE A 59 -5.33 2.40 -11.37
C PHE A 59 -6.39 2.39 -10.25
N SER A 60 -6.46 3.41 -9.39
CA SER A 60 -7.48 3.50 -8.34
C SER A 60 -8.91 3.34 -8.86
N PRO A 61 -9.35 3.94 -9.99
CA PRO A 61 -10.69 3.73 -10.51
C PRO A 61 -10.96 2.30 -11.00
N LEU A 62 -9.93 1.65 -11.55
CA LEU A 62 -10.02 0.24 -11.96
C LEU A 62 -10.07 -0.67 -10.75
N ALA A 63 -9.23 -0.40 -9.76
CA ALA A 63 -9.15 -1.17 -8.52
C ALA A 63 -10.47 -1.18 -7.75
N ASP A 64 -11.09 -0.01 -7.59
CA ASP A 64 -12.40 0.10 -6.93
C ASP A 64 -13.46 -0.71 -7.66
N ARG A 65 -13.46 -0.67 -8.99
CA ARG A 65 -14.38 -1.45 -9.79
C ARG A 65 -14.19 -2.97 -9.64
N LEU A 66 -12.93 -3.44 -9.56
CA LEU A 66 -12.66 -4.85 -9.36
C LEU A 66 -13.29 -5.36 -8.06
N THR A 67 -13.36 -4.52 -7.01
CA THR A 67 -14.00 -4.89 -5.73
C THR A 67 -15.51 -5.06 -5.80
N VAL A 68 -16.16 -4.51 -6.83
CA VAL A 68 -17.60 -4.69 -7.08
C VAL A 68 -17.89 -5.98 -7.83
N VAL A 69 -16.99 -6.38 -8.74
CA VAL A 69 -17.17 -7.51 -9.66
C VAL A 69 -16.64 -8.82 -9.08
N PHE A 70 -15.50 -8.75 -8.38
CA PHE A 70 -14.81 -9.91 -7.83
C PHE A 70 -14.86 -9.96 -6.30
N PRO A 71 -14.79 -11.16 -5.71
CA PRO A 71 -14.68 -11.29 -4.27
C PRO A 71 -13.45 -10.54 -3.74
N LYS A 72 -13.66 -9.62 -2.80
CA LYS A 72 -12.63 -8.74 -2.24
C LYS A 72 -11.50 -9.52 -1.59
N ARG A 73 -11.83 -10.64 -0.90
CA ARG A 73 -10.83 -11.59 -0.36
C ARG A 73 -9.95 -12.19 -1.44
N ARG A 74 -10.52 -12.48 -2.63
CA ARG A 74 -9.75 -13.01 -3.76
C ARG A 74 -8.78 -11.96 -4.30
N ILE A 75 -9.24 -10.72 -4.48
CA ILE A 75 -8.38 -9.60 -4.89
C ILE A 75 -7.24 -9.42 -3.89
N LEU A 76 -7.56 -9.38 -2.59
CA LEU A 76 -6.58 -9.21 -1.53
C LEU A 76 -5.53 -10.33 -1.52
N ARG A 77 -5.95 -11.59 -1.66
CA ARG A 77 -5.03 -12.73 -1.73
C ARG A 77 -4.16 -12.71 -2.98
N LEU A 78 -4.73 -12.37 -4.14
CA LEU A 78 -3.96 -12.23 -5.39
C LEU A 78 -2.91 -11.11 -5.28
N ALA A 79 -3.28 -9.98 -4.67
CA ALA A 79 -2.34 -8.91 -4.39
C ALA A 79 -1.20 -9.39 -3.46
N LYS A 80 -1.51 -10.17 -2.42
CA LYS A 80 -0.51 -10.75 -1.53
C LYS A 80 0.38 -11.81 -2.22
N TRP A 81 -0.16 -12.58 -3.15
CA TRP A 81 0.65 -13.47 -3.99
C TRP A 81 1.57 -12.69 -4.94
N ALA A 82 1.11 -11.59 -5.51
CA ALA A 82 1.93 -10.74 -6.38
C ALA A 82 3.09 -10.06 -5.61
N GLU A 83 2.96 -9.86 -4.31
CA GLU A 83 4.01 -9.29 -3.46
C GLU A 83 5.29 -10.15 -3.45
N LEU A 84 5.17 -11.48 -3.52
CA LEU A 84 6.33 -12.39 -3.50
C LEU A 84 7.28 -12.19 -4.71
N PRO A 85 6.82 -12.24 -5.97
CA PRO A 85 7.70 -11.98 -7.11
C PRO A 85 8.19 -10.51 -7.13
N ILE A 86 7.43 -9.56 -6.61
CA ILE A 86 7.90 -8.17 -6.47
C ILE A 86 9.09 -8.09 -5.53
N MET A 87 9.02 -8.77 -4.37
CA MET A 87 10.16 -8.85 -3.45
C MET A 87 11.36 -9.57 -4.08
N ALA A 88 11.13 -10.60 -4.90
CA ALA A 88 12.21 -11.26 -5.64
C ALA A 88 12.90 -10.30 -6.63
N VAL A 89 12.15 -9.47 -7.34
CA VAL A 89 12.71 -8.41 -8.22
C VAL A 89 13.49 -7.39 -7.40
N ALA A 90 12.98 -6.98 -6.23
CA ALA A 90 13.70 -6.06 -5.34
C ALA A 90 15.03 -6.66 -4.85
N ILE A 91 15.00 -7.90 -4.37
CA ILE A 91 16.21 -8.61 -3.91
C ILE A 91 17.22 -8.76 -5.05
N ALA A 92 16.78 -9.13 -6.25
CA ALA A 92 17.65 -9.18 -7.43
C ALA A 92 18.25 -7.81 -7.75
N GLY A 93 17.46 -6.74 -7.65
CA GLY A 93 17.91 -5.36 -7.83
C GLY A 93 19.01 -4.96 -6.84
N PHE A 94 18.85 -5.33 -5.57
CA PHE A 94 19.88 -5.09 -4.55
C PHE A 94 21.13 -5.95 -4.77
N MET A 95 21.00 -7.23 -5.13
CA MET A 95 22.13 -8.12 -5.38
C MET A 95 22.93 -7.74 -6.63
N LEU A 96 22.28 -7.21 -7.65
CA LEU A 96 22.90 -6.77 -8.90
C LEU A 96 23.31 -5.30 -8.89
N GLU A 97 23.13 -4.62 -7.77
CA GLU A 97 23.39 -3.17 -7.60
C GLU A 97 22.73 -2.33 -8.73
N SER A 98 21.50 -2.71 -9.10
CA SER A 98 20.76 -2.09 -10.20
C SER A 98 19.66 -1.14 -9.72
N PRO A 99 19.88 0.20 -9.75
CA PRO A 99 18.86 1.18 -9.38
C PRO A 99 17.57 1.03 -10.19
N ALA A 100 17.67 0.63 -11.45
CA ALA A 100 16.53 0.43 -12.33
C ALA A 100 15.61 -0.71 -11.87
N LEU A 101 16.19 -1.85 -11.44
CA LEU A 101 15.42 -2.97 -10.91
C LEU A 101 14.78 -2.62 -9.56
N VAL A 102 15.48 -1.85 -8.72
CA VAL A 102 14.92 -1.39 -7.44
C VAL A 102 13.74 -0.45 -7.68
N VAL A 103 13.86 0.52 -8.60
CA VAL A 103 12.73 1.41 -8.97
C VAL A 103 11.59 0.60 -9.57
N ALA A 104 11.88 -0.38 -10.44
CA ALA A 104 10.86 -1.25 -11.02
C ALA A 104 10.10 -2.04 -9.94
N SER A 105 10.79 -2.54 -8.91
CA SER A 105 10.14 -3.22 -7.78
C SER A 105 9.23 -2.28 -6.99
N VAL A 106 9.63 -1.03 -6.77
CA VAL A 106 8.79 -0.02 -6.10
C VAL A 106 7.57 0.35 -6.95
N LEU A 107 7.73 0.48 -8.27
CA LEU A 107 6.61 0.70 -9.18
C LEU A 107 5.60 -0.46 -9.15
N LEU A 108 6.09 -1.71 -9.22
CA LEU A 108 5.26 -2.91 -9.15
C LEU A 108 4.56 -3.02 -7.78
N MET A 109 5.25 -2.67 -6.70
CA MET A 109 4.67 -2.59 -5.36
C MET A 109 3.56 -1.54 -5.30
N GLY A 110 3.78 -0.34 -5.85
CA GLY A 110 2.76 0.70 -5.95
C GLY A 110 1.53 0.24 -6.75
N LEU A 111 1.75 -0.49 -7.86
CA LEU A 111 0.68 -1.08 -8.67
C LEU A 111 -0.12 -2.13 -7.86
N GLN A 112 0.56 -3.07 -7.20
CA GLN A 112 -0.06 -4.08 -6.36
C GLN A 112 -0.85 -3.42 -5.22
N SER A 113 -0.27 -2.44 -4.52
CA SER A 113 -0.90 -1.74 -3.40
C SER A 113 -2.09 -0.89 -3.83
N SER A 114 -2.07 -0.31 -5.05
CA SER A 114 -3.21 0.41 -5.61
C SER A 114 -4.42 -0.50 -5.87
N LEU A 115 -4.19 -1.76 -6.26
CA LEU A 115 -5.24 -2.77 -6.45
C LEU A 115 -5.74 -3.34 -5.11
N TYR A 116 -4.85 -3.48 -4.15
CA TYR A 116 -5.16 -3.99 -2.81
C TYR A 116 -6.00 -3.01 -1.98
N SER A 117 -5.70 -1.71 -2.07
CA SER A 117 -6.25 -0.68 -1.18
C SER A 117 -7.79 -0.61 -1.17
N PRO A 118 -8.53 -0.53 -2.29
CA PRO A 118 -9.99 -0.51 -2.24
C PRO A 118 -10.58 -1.80 -1.68
N ALA A 119 -9.96 -2.95 -1.95
CA ALA A 119 -10.43 -4.25 -1.45
C ALA A 119 -10.36 -4.33 0.09
N LYS A 120 -9.28 -3.82 0.70
CA LYS A 120 -9.14 -3.83 2.16
C LYS A 120 -10.18 -2.96 2.85
N TYR A 121 -10.46 -1.75 2.33
CA TYR A 121 -11.47 -0.86 2.90
C TYR A 121 -12.89 -1.38 2.70
N ALA A 122 -13.18 -1.98 1.55
CA ALA A 122 -14.48 -2.61 1.32
C ALA A 122 -14.70 -3.82 2.25
N LEU A 123 -13.65 -4.60 2.56
CA LEU A 123 -13.72 -5.69 3.54
C LEU A 123 -14.00 -5.21 4.97
N VAL A 124 -13.58 -4.00 5.35
CA VAL A 124 -13.95 -3.43 6.66
C VAL A 124 -15.47 -3.35 6.80
N ARG A 125 -16.14 -2.90 5.74
CA ARG A 125 -17.61 -2.85 5.72
C ARG A 125 -18.24 -4.24 5.78
N ASP A 126 -17.75 -5.19 4.99
CA ASP A 126 -18.29 -6.56 4.92
C ASP A 126 -18.09 -7.32 6.24
N ILE A 127 -17.00 -7.05 6.97
CA ILE A 127 -16.70 -7.68 8.27
C ILE A 127 -17.50 -7.02 9.40
N GLY A 128 -17.59 -5.70 9.40
CA GLY A 128 -18.15 -4.92 10.52
C GLY A 128 -19.62 -4.65 10.42
N GLY A 129 -20.22 -4.71 9.22
CA GLY A 129 -21.54 -4.18 8.96
C GLY A 129 -21.60 -2.66 9.20
N GLU A 130 -22.77 -2.05 9.01
CA GLU A 130 -22.92 -0.59 9.10
C GLU A 130 -22.57 -0.01 10.47
N GLY A 131 -22.88 -0.71 11.56
CA GLY A 131 -22.65 -0.23 12.93
C GLY A 131 -21.18 -0.21 13.38
N ARG A 132 -20.27 -0.89 12.67
CA ARG A 132 -18.86 -1.01 13.06
C ARG A 132 -17.88 -0.43 12.02
N ILE A 133 -18.37 0.23 10.98
CA ILE A 133 -17.53 0.82 9.92
C ILE A 133 -16.54 1.82 10.51
N SER A 134 -16.99 2.74 11.34
CA SER A 134 -16.13 3.77 11.94
C SER A 134 -14.99 3.17 12.76
N THR A 135 -15.31 2.19 13.63
CA THR A 135 -14.32 1.47 14.43
C THR A 135 -13.33 0.69 13.54
N GLY A 136 -13.84 0.04 12.50
CA GLY A 136 -13.01 -0.72 11.56
C GLY A 136 -12.08 0.19 10.75
N MET A 137 -12.57 1.33 10.27
CA MET A 137 -11.76 2.31 9.53
C MET A 137 -10.71 2.96 10.44
N GLY A 138 -11.08 3.42 11.64
CA GLY A 138 -10.13 3.98 12.57
C GLY A 138 -9.04 2.99 13.00
N GLY A 139 -9.42 1.71 13.25
CA GLY A 139 -8.46 0.64 13.52
C GLY A 139 -7.53 0.36 12.34
N MET A 140 -8.05 0.36 11.11
CA MET A 140 -7.26 0.18 9.89
C MET A 140 -6.22 1.29 9.71
N GLU A 141 -6.61 2.55 9.91
CA GLU A 141 -5.68 3.68 9.83
C GLU A 141 -4.65 3.63 10.96
N GLY A 142 -5.06 3.38 12.21
CA GLY A 142 -4.15 3.26 13.33
C GLY A 142 -3.09 2.19 13.13
N ILE A 143 -3.48 0.99 12.68
CA ILE A 143 -2.53 -0.09 12.38
C ILE A 143 -1.65 0.22 11.18
N THR A 144 -2.16 0.98 10.19
CA THR A 144 -1.38 1.44 9.04
C THR A 144 -0.27 2.39 9.49
N PHE A 145 -0.56 3.37 10.36
CA PHE A 145 0.47 4.27 10.91
C PHE A 145 1.55 3.52 11.69
N LEU A 146 1.14 2.59 12.56
CA LEU A 146 2.09 1.75 13.31
C LEU A 146 2.97 0.92 12.37
N ALA A 147 2.40 0.41 11.29
CA ALA A 147 3.12 -0.38 10.29
C ALA A 147 4.10 0.48 9.47
N VAL A 148 3.72 1.72 9.10
CA VAL A 148 4.63 2.67 8.43
C VAL A 148 5.84 2.95 9.30
N LEU A 149 5.63 3.30 10.57
CA LEU A 149 6.71 3.56 11.52
C LEU A 149 7.55 2.31 11.75
N GLY A 150 6.91 1.17 12.01
CA GLY A 150 7.60 -0.09 12.25
C GLY A 150 8.46 -0.53 11.06
N GLY A 151 7.95 -0.43 9.84
CA GLY A 151 8.67 -0.76 8.62
C GLY A 151 9.87 0.15 8.38
N THR A 152 9.69 1.46 8.56
CA THR A 152 10.76 2.45 8.41
C THR A 152 11.86 2.23 9.46
N ILE A 153 11.51 2.10 10.75
CA ILE A 153 12.46 1.86 11.84
C ILE A 153 13.20 0.54 11.64
N ALA A 154 12.47 -0.54 11.30
CA ALA A 154 13.09 -1.84 11.06
C ALA A 154 14.09 -1.80 9.89
N ALA A 155 13.76 -1.09 8.80
CA ALA A 155 14.66 -0.92 7.67
C ALA A 155 15.90 -0.12 8.03
N SER A 156 15.75 1.01 8.74
CA SER A 156 16.89 1.83 9.20
C SER A 156 17.82 1.02 10.09
N PHE A 157 17.26 0.30 11.07
CA PHE A 157 18.05 -0.57 11.95
C PHE A 157 18.74 -1.71 11.19
N ALA A 158 18.06 -2.30 10.21
CA ALA A 158 18.63 -3.34 9.38
C ALA A 158 19.76 -2.81 8.48
N MET A 159 19.68 -1.57 8.01
CA MET A 159 20.76 -0.94 7.24
C MET A 159 22.01 -0.76 8.09
N ASP A 160 21.87 -0.32 9.33
CA ASP A 160 23.01 -0.03 10.20
C ASP A 160 23.69 -1.30 10.73
N ARG A 161 22.94 -2.36 11.01
CA ARG A 161 23.42 -3.50 11.82
C ARG A 161 23.29 -4.87 11.19
N ALA A 162 22.45 -5.03 10.16
CA ALA A 162 22.18 -6.35 9.60
C ALA A 162 22.97 -6.62 8.32
N ALA A 163 23.41 -7.87 8.16
CA ALA A 163 23.99 -8.33 6.90
C ALA A 163 22.95 -8.28 5.77
N PRO A 164 23.35 -8.13 4.50
CA PRO A 164 22.44 -8.07 3.36
C PRO A 164 21.44 -9.23 3.31
N CYS A 165 21.87 -10.45 3.63
CA CYS A 165 21.00 -11.62 3.66
C CYS A 165 19.83 -11.48 4.65
N VAL A 166 20.03 -10.82 5.80
CA VAL A 166 18.99 -10.58 6.80
C VAL A 166 17.98 -9.55 6.30
N ARG A 167 18.42 -8.51 5.57
CA ARG A 167 17.57 -7.51 4.95
C ARG A 167 16.66 -8.15 3.90
N TYR A 168 17.23 -9.02 3.06
CA TYR A 168 16.49 -9.75 2.02
C TYR A 168 15.53 -10.79 2.62
N ALA A 169 15.95 -11.50 3.65
CA ALA A 169 15.08 -12.41 4.39
C ALA A 169 13.90 -11.66 5.04
N GLY A 170 14.12 -10.43 5.53
CA GLY A 170 13.06 -9.57 6.07
C GLY A 170 11.98 -9.25 5.04
N LEU A 171 12.35 -8.84 3.82
CA LEU A 171 11.41 -8.60 2.72
C LEU A 171 10.56 -9.84 2.41
N ALA A 172 11.20 -11.00 2.29
CA ALA A 172 10.50 -12.25 2.03
C ALA A 172 9.59 -12.66 3.21
N ALA A 173 10.07 -12.52 4.45
CA ALA A 173 9.33 -12.90 5.65
C ALA A 173 8.06 -12.06 5.82
N PHE A 174 8.13 -10.73 5.67
CA PHE A 174 6.97 -9.87 5.78
C PHE A 174 5.93 -10.16 4.70
N ALA A 175 6.35 -10.40 3.45
CA ALA A 175 5.46 -10.80 2.36
C ALA A 175 4.75 -12.14 2.66
N LEU A 176 5.51 -13.15 3.11
CA LEU A 176 4.96 -14.46 3.47
C LEU A 176 3.99 -14.38 4.66
N LEU A 177 4.31 -13.61 5.70
CA LEU A 177 3.41 -13.40 6.82
C LEU A 177 2.12 -12.71 6.38
N GLY A 178 2.22 -11.64 5.59
CA GLY A 178 1.05 -10.95 5.02
C GLY A 178 0.17 -11.90 4.19
N LEU A 179 0.79 -12.75 3.37
CA LEU A 179 0.09 -13.76 2.59
C LEU A 179 -0.58 -14.80 3.49
N ALA A 180 0.13 -15.37 4.45
CA ALA A 180 -0.40 -16.39 5.37
C ALA A 180 -1.63 -15.88 6.13
N PHE A 181 -1.56 -14.68 6.71
CA PHE A 181 -2.68 -14.07 7.41
C PHE A 181 -3.85 -13.72 6.50
N SER A 182 -3.63 -13.45 5.22
CA SER A 182 -4.70 -13.18 4.26
C SER A 182 -5.69 -14.34 4.12
N TYR A 183 -5.27 -15.56 4.36
CA TYR A 183 -6.12 -16.75 4.31
C TYR A 183 -7.02 -16.91 5.55
N THR A 184 -6.71 -16.24 6.64
CA THR A 184 -7.51 -16.30 7.88
C THR A 184 -8.69 -15.31 7.87
N ILE A 185 -8.75 -14.41 6.87
CA ILE A 185 -9.83 -13.42 6.73
C ILE A 185 -11.14 -14.11 6.37
N ARG A 186 -12.15 -13.87 7.19
CA ARG A 186 -13.53 -14.35 7.00
C ARG A 186 -14.45 -13.15 6.84
N ALA A 187 -15.20 -13.09 5.75
CA ALA A 187 -16.19 -12.05 5.47
C ALA A 187 -17.33 -12.66 4.66
N GLU A 188 -18.54 -12.19 4.90
CA GLU A 188 -19.69 -12.45 4.02
C GLU A 188 -19.70 -11.33 2.98
N GLU A 189 -19.37 -11.68 1.74
CA GLU A 189 -19.19 -10.69 0.67
C GLU A 189 -20.44 -10.63 -0.22
N GLU A 190 -21.05 -9.46 -0.29
CA GLU A 190 -22.09 -9.18 -1.28
C GLU A 190 -21.45 -8.71 -2.59
N LEU A 191 -21.66 -9.50 -3.65
CA LEU A 191 -21.22 -9.15 -4.99
C LEU A 191 -22.35 -8.42 -5.73
N SER A 192 -22.07 -7.22 -6.20
CA SER A 192 -23.00 -6.51 -7.08
C SER A 192 -22.77 -6.95 -8.52
N ARG A 193 -23.82 -7.44 -9.18
CA ARG A 193 -23.79 -7.79 -10.62
C ARG A 193 -23.90 -6.57 -11.55
N ALA A 194 -23.97 -5.36 -11.02
CA ALA A 194 -24.11 -4.15 -11.81
C ALA A 194 -22.85 -3.84 -12.60
N ILE A 195 -22.85 -4.15 -13.88
CA ILE A 195 -21.79 -3.81 -14.83
C ILE A 195 -21.84 -2.29 -15.08
N HIS A 196 -20.94 -1.56 -14.42
CA HIS A 196 -20.74 -0.13 -14.69
C HIS A 196 -19.56 0.05 -15.65
N SER A 197 -19.64 1.08 -16.49
CA SER A 197 -18.65 1.43 -17.53
C SER A 197 -17.20 1.47 -17.01
N ILE A 198 -16.23 0.89 -17.74
CA ILE A 198 -14.79 0.78 -17.40
C ILE A 198 -14.03 2.12 -17.58
N ASN A 199 -14.67 3.16 -18.07
CA ASN A 199 -14.00 4.43 -18.38
C ASN A 199 -13.61 5.16 -17.07
N PRO A 200 -12.30 5.32 -16.74
CA PRO A 200 -11.85 5.94 -15.51
C PRO A 200 -12.27 7.42 -15.41
N ILE A 201 -12.30 8.15 -16.52
CA ILE A 201 -12.72 9.56 -16.54
C ILE A 201 -14.20 9.68 -16.18
N ARG A 202 -15.05 8.79 -16.71
CA ARG A 202 -16.48 8.77 -16.40
C ARG A 202 -16.71 8.39 -14.94
N TYR A 203 -15.91 7.47 -14.41
CA TYR A 203 -15.93 7.10 -12.99
C TYR A 203 -15.56 8.29 -12.10
N MET A 204 -14.44 8.96 -12.37
CA MET A 204 -14.01 10.15 -11.61
C MET A 204 -15.04 11.27 -11.65
N ARG A 205 -15.61 11.56 -12.82
CA ARG A 205 -16.70 12.57 -12.92
C ARG A 205 -17.92 12.19 -12.09
N ARG A 206 -18.28 10.91 -12.05
CA ARG A 206 -19.40 10.41 -11.23
C ARG A 206 -19.09 10.54 -9.74
N ALA A 207 -17.90 10.07 -9.32
CA ALA A 207 -17.44 10.18 -7.93
C ALA A 207 -17.44 11.64 -7.45
N TYR A 208 -16.89 12.55 -8.26
CA TYR A 208 -16.88 13.99 -7.96
C TYR A 208 -18.30 14.59 -7.88
N ARG A 209 -19.20 14.18 -8.76
CA ARG A 209 -20.61 14.62 -8.71
C ARG A 209 -21.30 14.14 -7.45
N ILE A 210 -21.09 12.90 -7.03
CA ILE A 210 -21.61 12.35 -5.79
C ILE A 210 -21.04 13.10 -4.60
N ALA A 211 -19.72 13.30 -4.56
CA ALA A 211 -19.04 14.01 -3.47
C ALA A 211 -19.56 15.43 -3.26
N ARG A 212 -19.90 16.14 -4.34
CA ARG A 212 -20.52 17.49 -4.26
C ARG A 212 -21.90 17.49 -3.61
N GLY A 213 -22.61 16.37 -3.64
CA GLY A 213 -23.93 16.24 -3.02
C GLY A 213 -23.90 16.09 -1.49
N TYR A 214 -22.70 15.86 -0.90
CA TYR A 214 -22.56 15.68 0.54
C TYR A 214 -21.88 16.91 1.17
N PRO A 215 -22.63 17.73 1.95
CA PRO A 215 -22.05 18.87 2.66
C PRO A 215 -20.90 18.41 3.57
N GLY A 216 -19.77 19.11 3.52
CA GLY A 216 -18.60 18.83 4.33
C GLY A 216 -17.63 17.77 3.77
N LEU A 217 -18.02 16.93 2.82
CA LEU A 217 -17.13 15.91 2.26
C LEU A 217 -15.91 16.54 1.56
N ASN A 218 -16.08 17.66 0.86
CA ASN A 218 -14.97 18.38 0.24
C ASN A 218 -13.97 18.92 1.28
N ALA A 219 -14.46 19.38 2.43
CA ALA A 219 -13.59 19.82 3.52
C ALA A 219 -12.79 18.67 4.09
N VAL A 220 -13.40 17.50 4.29
CA VAL A 220 -12.71 16.28 4.75
C VAL A 220 -11.63 15.83 3.74
N ILE A 221 -11.97 15.80 2.45
CA ILE A 221 -11.02 15.44 1.39
C ILE A 221 -9.83 16.42 1.39
N LEU A 222 -10.09 17.72 1.46
CA LEU A 222 -9.03 18.73 1.50
C LEU A 222 -8.15 18.59 2.74
N THR A 223 -8.74 18.42 3.92
CA THR A 223 -8.01 18.24 5.18
C THR A 223 -7.11 17.01 5.14
N LEU A 224 -7.63 15.87 4.67
CA LEU A 224 -6.85 14.66 4.50
C LEU A 224 -5.73 14.83 3.48
N SER A 225 -5.99 15.52 2.37
CA SER A 225 -4.97 15.79 1.34
C SER A 225 -3.84 16.65 1.87
N VAL A 226 -4.16 17.72 2.63
CA VAL A 226 -3.17 18.59 3.27
C VAL A 226 -2.38 17.80 4.32
N PHE A 227 -3.05 16.99 5.15
CA PHE A 227 -2.39 16.15 6.15
C PHE A 227 -1.37 15.20 5.52
N TRP A 228 -1.77 14.46 4.49
CA TRP A 228 -0.89 13.51 3.82
C TRP A 228 0.23 14.20 3.04
N TRP A 229 -0.04 15.37 2.47
CA TRP A 229 0.99 16.18 1.81
C TRP A 229 2.03 16.66 2.83
N ALA A 230 1.62 17.18 3.98
CA ALA A 230 2.53 17.60 5.05
C ALA A 230 3.33 16.41 5.60
N ALA A 231 2.70 15.24 5.81
CA ALA A 231 3.39 14.03 6.23
C ALA A 231 4.45 13.56 5.22
N ALA A 232 4.15 13.63 3.92
CA ALA A 232 5.10 13.30 2.86
C ALA A 232 6.30 14.28 2.83
N MET A 233 6.04 15.58 3.01
CA MET A 233 7.10 16.60 3.08
C MET A 233 8.01 16.38 4.29
N LEU A 234 7.45 16.09 5.46
CA LEU A 234 8.22 15.77 6.65
C LEU A 234 9.06 14.51 6.46
N GLN A 235 8.48 13.47 5.87
CA GLN A 235 9.19 12.22 5.60
C GLN A 235 10.37 12.42 4.64
N MET A 236 10.19 13.24 3.59
CA MET A 236 11.30 13.57 2.67
C MET A 236 12.38 14.41 3.35
N GLY A 237 11.98 15.40 4.18
CA GLY A 237 12.94 16.22 4.92
C GLY A 237 13.75 15.49 5.98
N LEU A 238 13.29 14.33 6.46
CA LEU A 238 14.03 13.46 7.38
C LEU A 238 15.00 12.51 6.68
N LEU A 239 14.91 12.37 5.35
CA LEU A 239 15.78 11.50 4.55
C LEU A 239 16.94 12.29 3.87
N VAL A 240 16.91 13.61 3.95
CA VAL A 240 17.95 14.53 3.50
C VAL A 240 18.74 15.06 4.69
#